data_97d8506b95a1da74af567005b2e0e31c
#
_entry.id   97d8506b95a1da74af567005b2e0e31c
#
_cell.length_a   1.000
_cell.length_b   1.000
_cell.length_c   1.000
_cell.angle_alpha   90.00
_cell.angle_beta   90.00
_cell.angle_gamma   90.00
#
_symmetry.space_group_name_H-M   'P 1'
#
loop_
_entity.id
_entity.type
_entity.pdbx_description
1 polymer ?
#
loop_
_entity_poly.entity_id
_entity_poly.type
_entity_poly.pdbx_seq_one_letter_code
_entity_poly.pdbx_strand_id
1 'polypeptide(L)'
;MTGRRTRLGDWGETMAARFLARRGYEVLARKWRCAAGEIDIVARHDGDLVFVEVRTRRGHDPGMAAESITNAKRARLMALADAFLAAHDLPSNTPWRIDVVAISVGLRAQEVSIEHIPYAVEEA
;
A
#
# COMPACT_ATOMS: atom_id res chain seq x y z
N MET A 1 -15.06 14.83 -8.79
CA MET A 1 -14.48 14.55 -8.22
C MET A 1 -14.71 14.04 -7.04
N THR A 2 -14.39 13.60 -6.46
CA THR A 2 -14.56 12.64 -5.47
C THR A 2 -14.60 13.15 -4.08
N GLY A 3 -14.34 14.35 -3.81
CA GLY A 3 -14.61 15.04 -2.58
C GLY A 3 -14.04 14.37 -1.34
N ARG A 4 -14.95 14.02 -0.46
CA ARG A 4 -14.66 13.51 0.87
C ARG A 4 -13.85 12.22 0.87
N ARG A 5 -14.18 11.31 -0.02
CA ARG A 5 -13.53 10.02 -0.11
C ARG A 5 -12.07 10.15 -0.52
N THR A 6 -11.78 11.02 -1.49
CA THR A 6 -10.43 11.26 -1.94
C THR A 6 -9.59 11.90 -0.84
N ARG A 7 -10.18 12.82 -0.07
CA ARG A 7 -9.45 13.47 1.02
C ARG A 7 -9.06 12.50 2.12
N LEU A 8 -9.95 11.58 2.48
CA LEU A 8 -9.62 10.57 3.47
C LEU A 8 -8.54 9.65 2.95
N GLY A 9 -8.65 9.21 1.69
CA GLY A 9 -7.64 8.36 1.07
C GLY A 9 -6.29 9.03 0.99
N ASP A 10 -6.25 10.30 0.59
CA ASP A 10 -4.99 11.05 0.50
C ASP A 10 -4.35 11.25 1.87
N TRP A 11 -5.16 11.56 2.87
CA TRP A 11 -4.67 11.67 4.24
C TRP A 11 -4.07 10.36 4.72
N GLY A 12 -4.77 9.24 4.48
CA GLY A 12 -4.32 7.93 4.90
C GLY A 12 -3.00 7.55 4.23
N GLU A 13 -2.89 7.83 2.94
CA GLU A 13 -1.67 7.55 2.20
C GLU A 13 -0.49 8.37 2.74
N THR A 14 -0.73 9.65 3.08
CA THR A 14 0.30 10.48 3.68
C THR A 14 0.74 9.92 5.04
N MET A 15 -0.23 9.50 5.85
CA MET A 15 0.08 8.90 7.15
C MET A 15 0.86 7.58 6.99
N ALA A 16 0.47 6.77 6.01
CA ALA A 16 1.16 5.51 5.74
C ALA A 16 2.60 5.76 5.30
N ALA A 17 2.82 6.73 4.42
CA ALA A 17 4.17 7.04 3.95
C ALA A 17 5.07 7.49 5.11
N ARG A 18 4.56 8.32 6.00
CA ARG A 18 5.32 8.76 7.18
C ARG A 18 5.62 7.62 8.13
N PHE A 19 4.63 6.76 8.34
CA PHE A 19 4.78 5.60 9.20
C PHE A 19 5.88 4.66 8.67
N LEU A 20 5.85 4.37 7.37
CA LEU A 20 6.84 3.51 6.74
C LEU A 20 8.24 4.14 6.80
N ALA A 21 8.34 5.43 6.54
CA ALA A 21 9.63 6.12 6.60
C ALA A 21 10.26 6.01 7.99
N ARG A 22 9.45 6.10 9.04
CA ARG A 22 9.94 5.95 10.42
C ARG A 22 10.42 4.54 10.69
N ARG A 23 9.94 3.57 9.94
CA ARG A 23 10.34 2.16 10.07
C ARG A 23 11.49 1.79 9.16
N GLY A 24 12.11 2.76 8.52
CA GLY A 24 13.28 2.52 7.69
C GLY A 24 12.97 2.22 6.23
N TYR A 25 11.74 2.37 5.80
CA TYR A 25 11.40 2.22 4.39
C TYR A 25 11.74 3.51 3.65
N GLU A 26 12.35 3.36 2.50
CA GLU A 26 12.61 4.50 1.62
C GLU A 26 11.45 4.62 0.65
N VAL A 27 10.64 5.67 0.76
CA VAL A 27 9.51 5.88 -0.13
C VAL A 27 10.03 6.42 -1.45
N LEU A 28 9.82 5.66 -2.53
CA LEU A 28 10.32 6.00 -3.87
C LEU A 28 9.29 6.73 -4.70
N ALA A 29 8.01 6.38 -4.54
CA ALA A 29 6.94 6.98 -5.32
C ALA A 29 5.62 6.84 -4.58
N ARG A 30 4.69 7.72 -4.91
CA ARG A 30 3.31 7.66 -4.43
C ARG A 30 2.39 7.81 -5.62
N LYS A 31 1.24 7.12 -5.56
CA LYS A 31 0.21 7.21 -6.61
C LYS A 31 0.79 6.91 -7.99
N TRP A 32 1.59 5.85 -8.08
CA TRP A 32 2.13 5.43 -9.36
C TRP A 32 1.03 4.77 -10.18
N ARG A 33 0.85 5.23 -11.41
CA ARG A 33 -0.24 4.78 -12.27
C ARG A 33 0.24 4.16 -13.56
N CYS A 34 -0.52 3.17 -14.03
CA CYS A 34 -0.32 2.57 -15.34
C CYS A 34 -1.67 2.07 -15.85
N ALA A 35 -1.68 1.40 -17.00
CA ALA A 35 -2.92 0.90 -17.58
C ALA A 35 -3.64 -0.10 -16.65
N ALA A 36 -2.90 -0.82 -15.82
CA ALA A 36 -3.48 -1.81 -14.91
C ALA A 36 -4.07 -1.21 -13.64
N GLY A 37 -3.79 0.06 -13.35
CA GLY A 37 -4.32 0.72 -12.17
C GLY A 37 -3.27 1.57 -11.45
N GLU A 38 -3.40 1.67 -10.13
CA GLU A 38 -2.55 2.55 -9.33
C GLU A 38 -1.94 1.78 -8.16
N ILE A 39 -0.68 2.07 -7.86
CA ILE A 39 -0.03 1.61 -6.65
C ILE A 39 0.06 2.80 -5.70
N ASP A 40 -0.42 2.64 -4.48
CA ASP A 40 -0.48 3.75 -3.52
C ASP A 40 0.89 4.25 -3.13
N ILE A 41 1.80 3.34 -2.77
CA ILE A 41 3.17 3.69 -2.38
C ILE A 41 4.12 2.63 -2.93
N VAL A 42 5.24 3.07 -3.47
CA VAL A 42 6.36 2.18 -3.82
C VAL A 42 7.51 2.57 -2.92
N ALA A 43 8.10 1.59 -2.27
CA ALA A 43 9.19 1.82 -1.31
C ALA A 43 10.28 0.79 -1.49
N ARG A 44 11.40 1.00 -0.81
CA ARG A 44 12.50 0.04 -0.73
C ARG A 44 12.80 -0.23 0.73
N HIS A 45 12.98 -1.50 1.06
CA HIS A 45 13.28 -1.89 2.42
C HIS A 45 14.09 -3.20 2.40
N ASP A 46 15.25 -3.19 3.05
CA ASP A 46 16.13 -4.36 3.16
C ASP A 46 16.43 -5.01 1.81
N GLY A 47 16.63 -4.20 0.78
CA GLY A 47 16.95 -4.70 -0.55
C GLY A 47 15.75 -5.10 -1.39
N ASP A 48 14.57 -5.17 -0.80
CA ASP A 48 13.33 -5.50 -1.52
C ASP A 48 12.64 -4.25 -2.02
N LEU A 49 12.01 -4.37 -3.17
CA LEU A 49 11.06 -3.39 -3.65
C LEU A 49 9.72 -3.73 -3.00
N VAL A 50 9.08 -2.76 -2.39
CA VAL A 50 7.85 -2.97 -1.64
C VAL A 50 6.72 -2.16 -2.25
N PHE A 51 5.68 -2.84 -2.70
CA PHE A 51 4.48 -2.20 -3.22
C PHE A 51 3.45 -2.21 -2.11
N VAL A 52 2.99 -1.02 -1.71
CA VAL A 52 2.15 -0.88 -0.53
C VAL A 52 0.74 -0.50 -0.92
N GLU A 53 -0.22 -1.28 -0.47
CA GLU A 53 -1.62 -0.93 -0.56
C GLU A 53 -2.04 -0.28 0.74
N VAL A 54 -2.62 0.91 0.65
CA VAL A 54 -3.07 1.66 1.83
C VAL A 54 -4.58 1.55 1.91
N ARG A 55 -5.07 1.21 3.09
CA ARG A 55 -6.49 1.12 3.34
C ARG A 55 -6.84 2.04 4.49
N THR A 56 -7.76 2.94 4.25
CA THR A 56 -8.17 3.90 5.27
C THR A 56 -9.66 3.74 5.51
N ARG A 57 -10.04 3.60 6.76
CA ARG A 57 -11.43 3.39 7.12
C ARG A 57 -11.80 4.22 8.32
N ARG A 58 -13.07 4.59 8.37
CA ARG A 58 -13.66 5.10 9.60
C ARG A 58 -14.24 3.93 10.36
N GLY A 59 -14.14 3.98 11.67
CA GLY A 59 -14.55 2.89 12.54
C GLY A 59 -13.40 1.94 12.78
N HIS A 60 -13.60 1.03 13.74
CA HIS A 60 -12.52 0.16 14.17
C HIS A 60 -12.90 -1.30 13.99
N ASP A 61 -12.22 -1.97 13.10
CA ASP A 61 -12.38 -3.39 12.90
C ASP A 61 -10.99 -3.96 12.61
N PRO A 62 -10.27 -4.33 13.65
CA PRO A 62 -8.85 -4.69 13.52
C PRO A 62 -8.58 -5.94 12.68
N GLY A 63 -9.57 -6.79 12.46
CA GLY A 63 -9.34 -8.01 11.68
C GLY A 63 -9.48 -7.83 10.18
N MET A 64 -10.02 -6.71 9.72
CA MET A 64 -10.41 -6.59 8.31
C MET A 64 -9.29 -6.33 7.34
N ALA A 65 -8.17 -5.82 7.80
CA ALA A 65 -7.09 -5.47 6.89
C ALA A 65 -6.52 -6.69 6.17
N ALA A 66 -6.20 -7.74 6.90
CA ALA A 66 -5.64 -8.96 6.32
C ALA A 66 -6.67 -9.73 5.50
N GLU A 67 -7.91 -9.73 5.95
CA GLU A 67 -8.98 -10.50 5.31
C GLU A 67 -9.42 -9.93 3.98
N SER A 68 -9.06 -8.70 3.68
CA SER A 68 -9.63 -8.00 2.55
C SER A 68 -8.86 -8.17 1.23
N ILE A 69 -7.80 -8.98 1.21
CA ILE A 69 -7.07 -9.27 -0.03
C ILE A 69 -7.73 -10.45 -0.73
N THR A 70 -8.59 -10.16 -1.70
CA THR A 70 -9.23 -11.20 -2.51
C THR A 70 -8.25 -11.69 -3.58
N ASN A 71 -8.58 -12.84 -4.20
CA ASN A 71 -7.76 -13.36 -5.30
C ASN A 71 -7.71 -12.38 -6.47
N ALA A 72 -8.80 -11.72 -6.79
CA ALA A 72 -8.82 -10.73 -7.85
C ALA A 72 -7.91 -9.55 -7.53
N LYS A 73 -7.93 -9.08 -6.29
CA LYS A 73 -7.11 -7.98 -5.86
C LYS A 73 -5.63 -8.36 -5.86
N ARG A 74 -5.33 -9.58 -5.41
CA ARG A 74 -3.97 -10.11 -5.44
C ARG A 74 -3.44 -10.15 -6.86
N ALA A 75 -4.22 -10.66 -7.81
CA ALA A 75 -3.80 -10.71 -9.20
C ALA A 75 -3.54 -9.33 -9.76
N ARG A 76 -4.39 -8.35 -9.42
CA ARG A 76 -4.20 -6.98 -9.87
C ARG A 76 -2.92 -6.38 -9.30
N LEU A 77 -2.65 -6.60 -8.02
CA LEU A 77 -1.44 -6.08 -7.38
C LEU A 77 -0.19 -6.69 -7.99
N MET A 78 -0.23 -7.99 -8.31
CA MET A 78 0.89 -8.64 -8.98
C MET A 78 1.13 -8.07 -10.38
N ALA A 79 0.06 -7.82 -11.12
CA ALA A 79 0.17 -7.20 -12.44
C ALA A 79 0.76 -5.80 -12.36
N LEU A 80 0.37 -5.03 -11.34
CA LEU A 80 0.92 -3.70 -11.11
C LEU A 80 2.40 -3.76 -10.77
N ALA A 81 2.82 -4.75 -9.98
CA ALA A 81 4.22 -4.94 -9.65
C ALA A 81 5.04 -5.23 -10.90
N ASP A 82 4.57 -6.15 -11.73
CA ASP A 82 5.24 -6.46 -13.00
C ASP A 82 5.34 -5.22 -13.90
N ALA A 83 4.28 -4.44 -13.97
CA ALA A 83 4.26 -3.22 -14.78
C ALA A 83 5.28 -2.20 -14.29
N PHE A 84 5.42 -2.07 -12.96
CA PHE A 84 6.39 -1.15 -12.38
C PHE A 84 7.82 -1.58 -12.74
N LEU A 85 8.13 -2.87 -12.61
CA LEU A 85 9.45 -3.38 -12.95
C LEU A 85 9.78 -3.10 -14.41
N ALA A 86 8.84 -3.37 -15.30
CA ALA A 86 9.03 -3.14 -16.73
C ALA A 86 9.22 -1.66 -17.04
N ALA A 87 8.41 -0.80 -16.44
CA ALA A 87 8.47 0.64 -16.68
C ALA A 87 9.79 1.27 -16.24
N HIS A 88 10.46 0.67 -15.26
CA HIS A 88 11.69 1.19 -14.71
C HIS A 88 12.91 0.37 -15.14
N ASP A 89 12.74 -0.50 -16.14
CA ASP A 89 13.83 -1.33 -16.67
C ASP A 89 14.55 -2.14 -15.59
N LEU A 90 13.80 -2.59 -14.60
CA LEU A 90 14.35 -3.43 -13.55
C LEU A 90 14.33 -4.89 -13.99
N PRO A 91 15.33 -5.69 -13.61
CA PRO A 91 15.33 -7.11 -13.96
C PRO A 91 14.10 -7.83 -13.43
N SER A 92 13.63 -8.82 -14.18
CA SER A 92 12.44 -9.58 -13.78
C SER A 92 12.64 -10.36 -12.50
N ASN A 93 13.89 -10.60 -12.11
CA ASN A 93 14.21 -11.29 -10.87
C ASN A 93 14.47 -10.33 -9.70
N THR A 94 14.14 -9.05 -9.84
CA THR A 94 14.23 -8.08 -8.76
C THR A 94 13.33 -8.55 -7.61
N PRO A 95 13.85 -8.68 -6.38
CA PRO A 95 13.01 -9.09 -5.26
C PRO A 95 11.96 -8.03 -4.96
N TRP A 96 10.72 -8.47 -4.80
CA TRP A 96 9.65 -7.56 -4.43
C TRP A 96 8.61 -8.27 -3.56
N ARG A 97 7.87 -7.47 -2.85
CA ARG A 97 6.76 -7.97 -2.05
C ARG A 97 5.67 -6.90 -2.00
N ILE A 98 4.51 -7.30 -1.56
CA ILE A 98 3.37 -6.39 -1.37
C ILE A 98 3.04 -6.35 0.11
N ASP A 99 3.02 -5.15 0.66
CA ASP A 99 2.62 -4.91 2.03
C ASP A 99 1.26 -4.21 2.05
N VAL A 100 0.54 -4.34 3.14
CA VAL A 100 -0.69 -3.57 3.36
C VAL A 100 -0.49 -2.71 4.60
N VAL A 101 -0.90 -1.45 4.50
CA VAL A 101 -0.98 -0.56 5.66
C VAL A 101 -2.44 -0.18 5.82
N ALA A 102 -3.02 -0.57 6.94
CA ALA A 102 -4.42 -0.31 7.24
C ALA A 102 -4.51 0.75 8.32
N ILE A 103 -5.26 1.80 8.04
CA ILE A 103 -5.44 2.92 8.96
C ILE A 103 -6.90 3.00 9.33
N SER A 104 -7.17 2.96 10.62
CA SER A 104 -8.53 3.09 11.15
C SER A 104 -8.64 4.37 11.93
N VAL A 105 -9.69 5.14 11.63
CA VAL A 105 -9.99 6.37 12.36
C VAL A 105 -11.23 6.09 13.21
N GLY A 106 -11.08 6.22 14.53
CA GLY A 106 -12.19 5.99 15.44
C GLY A 106 -13.20 7.11 15.41
N LEU A 107 -14.17 7.05 16.34
CA LEU A 107 -15.21 8.07 16.43
C LEU A 107 -14.66 9.43 16.80
N ARG A 108 -13.53 9.46 17.51
CA ARG A 108 -12.85 10.70 17.84
C ARG A 108 -11.64 10.85 16.94
N ALA A 109 -11.37 12.10 16.51
CA ALA A 109 -10.32 12.36 15.54
C ALA A 109 -8.94 11.90 15.99
N GLN A 110 -8.67 11.85 17.29
CA GLN A 110 -7.39 11.41 17.79
C GLN A 110 -7.27 9.89 17.92
N GLU A 111 -8.34 9.17 17.64
CA GLU A 111 -8.30 7.71 17.69
C GLU A 111 -7.90 7.15 16.34
N VAL A 112 -6.60 7.13 16.09
CA VAL A 112 -6.05 6.60 14.83
C VAL A 112 -5.22 5.39 15.16
N SER A 113 -5.46 4.29 14.47
CA SER A 113 -4.62 3.11 14.60
C SER A 113 -4.08 2.73 13.24
N ILE A 114 -2.83 2.27 13.21
CA ILE A 114 -2.16 1.85 11.99
C ILE A 114 -1.68 0.43 12.18
N GLU A 115 -2.07 -0.42 11.24
CA GLU A 115 -1.61 -1.79 11.21
C GLU A 115 -0.83 -2.02 9.94
N HIS A 116 0.41 -2.48 10.05
CA HIS A 116 1.26 -2.78 8.91
C HIS A 116 1.37 -4.28 8.77
N ILE A 117 1.00 -4.79 7.61
CA ILE A 117 1.06 -6.21 7.30
C ILE A 117 2.09 -6.39 6.20
N PRO A 118 3.35 -6.70 6.56
CA PRO A 118 4.37 -6.97 5.57
C PRO A 118 4.12 -8.33 4.92
N TYR A 119 4.56 -8.49 3.69
CA TYR A 119 4.38 -9.74 2.95
C TYR A 119 2.91 -10.15 2.86
N ALA A 120 2.01 -9.19 2.73
CA ALA A 120 0.58 -9.48 2.59
C ALA A 120 0.31 -10.32 1.35
N VAL A 121 1.12 -10.11 0.29
CA VAL A 121 1.14 -10.96 -0.89
C VAL A 121 2.60 -11.17 -1.25
N GLU A 122 3.01 -12.41 -1.35
CA GLU A 122 4.37 -12.74 -1.75
C GLU A 122 4.39 -13.18 -3.20
N GLU A 123 5.54 -13.01 -3.82
CA GLU A 123 5.77 -13.51 -5.16
C GLU A 123 5.71 -15.02 -5.11
N ALA A 124 4.94 -15.61 -5.99
CA ALA A 124 4.74 -17.06 -6.00
C ALA A 124 5.97 -17.81 -6.50
#